data_f1931d75660872c5ce513fc71df6dc89
#
_entry.id   f1931d75660872c5ce513fc71df6dc89
#
_cell.length_a   1.000
_cell.length_b   1.000
_cell.length_c   1.000
_cell.angle_alpha   90.00
_cell.angle_beta   90.00
_cell.angle_gamma   90.00
#
_symmetry.space_group_name_H-M   'P 1'
#
loop_
_entity.id
_entity.type
_entity.pdbx_description
1 polymer ?
#
loop_
_entity_poly.entity_id
_entity_poly.type
_entity_poly.pdbx_seq_one_letter_code
_entity_poly.pdbx_strand_id
1 'polypeptide(L)'
;MCALLVSVITLSGAANVITFTTAKAVGKTVKLTMTYKGNKPKLTGMTGTPVSGEEVTYTLTSQTVTITGDVTYFDCYCNQLTALDLTHSNALTMLVCSVNQLTALDLSHNTALTELYCSNNQLTALDLSHNTALAWLYCSDNQLTALDLSHNTALKTLDCPNNQLTVLDLSHNTALTECSCSENQLTVLDVSKNTALTELFCYGNQLTALDLSKNTALTWLRCYGNQIKGEEITRLVKSLPDRTDKEAGEFIVVQEPAPEGNRCLKTDVAIAKGKNWIVKV
;
A
#
# COMPACT_ATOMS: atom_id res chain seq x y z
N MET A 1 -6.26 25.16 -24.54
CA MET A 1 -6.81 25.69 -23.28
C MET A 1 -8.32 25.60 -23.37
N CYS A 2 -8.90 24.58 -22.80
CA CYS A 2 -10.34 24.42 -22.69
C CYS A 2 -10.62 24.09 -21.23
N ALA A 3 -10.95 25.13 -20.46
CA ALA A 3 -11.36 24.97 -19.07
C ALA A 3 -12.79 24.41 -19.06
N LEU A 4 -12.97 23.16 -18.67
CA LEU A 4 -14.30 22.64 -18.33
C LEU A 4 -14.70 23.30 -17.00
N LEU A 5 -15.66 24.23 -17.07
CA LEU A 5 -16.42 24.65 -15.89
C LEU A 5 -17.27 23.46 -15.40
N VAL A 6 -16.83 22.82 -14.34
CA VAL A 6 -17.71 21.94 -13.56
C VAL A 6 -18.59 22.85 -12.71
N SER A 7 -19.87 22.97 -13.05
CA SER A 7 -20.85 23.66 -12.23
C SER A 7 -21.10 22.85 -10.95
N VAL A 8 -20.50 23.31 -9.85
CA VAL A 8 -20.79 22.77 -8.51
C VAL A 8 -22.19 23.21 -8.10
N ILE A 9 -23.14 22.31 -8.15
CA ILE A 9 -24.44 22.49 -7.51
C ILE A 9 -24.27 22.11 -6.04
N THR A 10 -24.11 23.10 -5.17
CA THR A 10 -24.15 22.91 -3.72
C THR A 10 -25.57 22.58 -3.27
N LEU A 11 -25.87 21.30 -3.10
CA LEU A 11 -27.07 20.83 -2.41
C LEU A 11 -26.77 20.74 -0.91
N SER A 12 -27.46 21.49 -0.08
CA SER A 12 -27.46 21.37 1.37
C SER A 12 -27.99 19.99 1.78
N GLY A 13 -27.17 19.15 2.35
CA GLY A 13 -27.39 17.72 2.60
C GLY A 13 -26.74 16.90 1.49
N ALA A 14 -25.43 17.09 1.27
CA ALA A 14 -24.69 16.46 0.18
C ALA A 14 -24.81 14.94 0.27
N ALA A 15 -25.54 14.35 -0.68
CA ALA A 15 -25.52 12.91 -0.89
C ALA A 15 -24.06 12.48 -1.17
N ASN A 16 -23.61 11.36 -0.58
CA ASN A 16 -22.31 10.79 -0.89
C ASN A 16 -22.22 10.51 -2.39
N VAL A 17 -21.15 10.97 -3.03
CA VAL A 17 -20.95 10.89 -4.48
C VAL A 17 -19.54 10.42 -4.78
N ILE A 18 -19.46 9.41 -5.62
CA ILE A 18 -18.22 8.96 -6.27
C ILE A 18 -18.30 9.34 -7.73
N THR A 19 -17.29 10.02 -8.25
CA THR A 19 -17.17 10.27 -9.69
C THR A 19 -15.86 9.73 -10.21
N PHE A 20 -15.89 9.00 -11.33
CA PHE A 20 -14.68 8.54 -11.99
C PHE A 20 -14.72 8.80 -13.49
N THR A 21 -13.53 8.92 -14.08
CA THR A 21 -13.34 8.97 -15.54
C THR A 21 -12.50 7.78 -15.95
N THR A 22 -12.89 7.10 -17.03
CA THR A 22 -12.16 5.95 -17.59
C THR A 22 -11.70 6.22 -19.02
N ALA A 23 -10.55 5.66 -19.40
CA ALA A 23 -10.06 5.66 -20.79
C ALA A 23 -10.86 4.70 -21.70
N LYS A 24 -11.67 3.80 -21.12
CA LYS A 24 -12.52 2.89 -21.91
C LYS A 24 -13.54 3.68 -22.71
N ALA A 25 -13.77 3.30 -23.96
CA ALA A 25 -14.77 3.94 -24.82
C ALA A 25 -16.21 3.66 -24.35
N VAL A 26 -17.12 4.56 -24.68
CA VAL A 26 -18.58 4.35 -24.55
C VAL A 26 -18.98 3.04 -25.24
N GLY A 27 -19.90 2.30 -24.62
CA GLY A 27 -20.30 0.95 -25.07
C GLY A 27 -19.42 -0.19 -24.56
N LYS A 28 -18.23 0.11 -24.00
CA LYS A 28 -17.40 -0.88 -23.28
C LYS A 28 -17.88 -1.07 -21.84
N THR A 29 -17.35 -2.07 -21.18
CA THR A 29 -17.79 -2.43 -19.84
C THR A 29 -16.75 -2.07 -18.77
N VAL A 30 -17.25 -1.73 -17.59
CA VAL A 30 -16.51 -1.65 -16.33
C VAL A 30 -17.08 -2.67 -15.35
N LYS A 31 -16.24 -3.22 -14.49
CA LYS A 31 -16.63 -4.13 -13.42
C LYS A 31 -16.40 -3.41 -12.11
N LEU A 32 -17.42 -3.32 -11.30
CA LEU A 32 -17.36 -2.65 -10.02
C LEU A 32 -17.99 -3.55 -8.95
N THR A 33 -17.39 -3.57 -7.76
CA THR A 33 -18.04 -4.05 -6.56
C THR A 33 -18.27 -2.88 -5.62
N MET A 34 -19.46 -2.78 -5.05
CA MET A 34 -19.76 -1.76 -4.06
C MET A 34 -20.66 -2.29 -2.95
N THR A 35 -20.33 -1.93 -1.71
CA THR A 35 -21.25 -2.10 -0.59
C THR A 35 -21.78 -0.73 -0.20
N TYR A 36 -23.07 -0.64 0.12
CA TYR A 36 -23.73 0.62 0.42
C TYR A 36 -24.75 0.46 1.55
N LYS A 37 -25.02 1.57 2.24
CA LYS A 37 -26.05 1.64 3.27
C LYS A 37 -27.35 2.23 2.67
N GLY A 38 -28.48 1.74 3.14
CA GLY A 38 -29.78 2.25 2.71
C GLY A 38 -30.17 1.88 1.28
N ASN A 39 -30.57 2.86 0.50
CA ASN A 39 -31.07 2.65 -0.87
C ASN A 39 -29.93 2.33 -1.86
N LYS A 40 -30.28 1.62 -2.94
CA LYS A 40 -29.36 1.38 -4.05
C LYS A 40 -28.80 2.69 -4.61
N PRO A 41 -27.48 2.79 -4.86
CA PRO A 41 -26.89 3.95 -5.47
C PRO A 41 -27.50 4.26 -6.84
N LYS A 42 -27.71 5.55 -7.11
CA LYS A 42 -28.08 6.03 -8.44
C LYS A 42 -26.85 6.12 -9.32
N LEU A 43 -26.93 5.59 -10.52
CA LEU A 43 -25.86 5.59 -11.50
C LEU A 43 -26.14 6.58 -12.62
N THR A 44 -25.12 7.32 -13.02
CA THR A 44 -25.13 8.18 -14.21
C THR A 44 -23.86 7.89 -15.03
N GLY A 45 -23.98 7.83 -16.35
CA GLY A 45 -22.86 7.53 -17.25
C GLY A 45 -22.60 6.03 -17.47
N MET A 46 -23.39 5.15 -16.87
CA MET A 46 -23.37 3.70 -17.11
C MET A 46 -24.75 3.08 -16.89
N THR A 47 -24.98 1.90 -17.47
CA THR A 47 -26.19 1.09 -17.29
C THR A 47 -25.86 -0.22 -16.57
N GLY A 48 -26.79 -0.68 -15.75
CA GLY A 48 -26.68 -1.86 -14.91
C GLY A 48 -27.35 -1.60 -13.56
N THR A 49 -27.51 -2.64 -12.75
CA THR A 49 -28.14 -2.51 -11.43
C THR A 49 -27.13 -2.92 -10.37
N PRO A 50 -26.78 -2.04 -9.42
CA PRO A 50 -25.91 -2.40 -8.30
C PRO A 50 -26.51 -3.52 -7.45
N VAL A 51 -25.66 -4.49 -7.09
CA VAL A 51 -25.94 -5.51 -6.09
C VAL A 51 -24.89 -5.37 -4.99
N SER A 52 -25.34 -5.17 -3.76
CA SER A 52 -24.42 -4.89 -2.65
C SER A 52 -23.51 -6.07 -2.36
N GLY A 53 -22.19 -5.83 -2.39
CA GLY A 53 -21.16 -6.83 -2.13
C GLY A 53 -20.84 -7.76 -3.31
N GLU A 54 -21.48 -7.59 -4.46
CA GLU A 54 -21.22 -8.42 -5.66
C GLU A 54 -20.50 -7.61 -6.76
N GLU A 55 -19.63 -8.29 -7.51
CA GLU A 55 -19.06 -7.72 -8.73
C GLU A 55 -20.13 -7.67 -9.82
N VAL A 56 -20.41 -6.47 -10.29
CA VAL A 56 -21.40 -6.24 -11.37
C VAL A 56 -20.69 -5.63 -12.57
N THR A 57 -21.04 -6.14 -13.75
CA THR A 57 -20.58 -5.57 -15.03
C THR A 57 -21.56 -4.51 -15.50
N TYR A 58 -21.06 -3.29 -15.70
CA TYR A 58 -21.81 -2.13 -16.18
C TYR A 58 -21.38 -1.76 -17.60
N THR A 59 -22.31 -1.32 -18.44
CA THR A 59 -22.01 -0.80 -19.78
C THR A 59 -21.92 0.72 -19.74
N LEU A 60 -20.82 1.28 -20.19
CA LEU A 60 -20.57 2.72 -20.21
C LEU A 60 -21.49 3.42 -21.24
N THR A 61 -22.18 4.46 -20.81
CA THR A 61 -22.88 5.42 -21.65
C THR A 61 -22.18 6.77 -21.69
N SER A 62 -21.17 6.95 -20.80
CA SER A 62 -20.22 8.07 -20.76
C SER A 62 -18.88 7.56 -20.27
N GLN A 63 -17.78 8.25 -20.60
CA GLN A 63 -16.47 7.99 -20.00
C GLN A 63 -16.40 8.55 -18.55
N THR A 64 -17.24 9.52 -18.22
CA THR A 64 -17.40 10.01 -16.85
C THR A 64 -18.67 9.39 -16.24
N VAL A 65 -18.49 8.76 -15.08
CA VAL A 65 -19.53 8.05 -14.34
C VAL A 65 -19.69 8.69 -12.97
N THR A 66 -20.94 8.84 -12.54
CA THR A 66 -21.27 9.30 -11.19
C THR A 66 -22.15 8.26 -10.50
N ILE A 67 -21.77 7.93 -9.25
CA ILE A 67 -22.47 7.03 -8.34
C ILE A 67 -22.93 7.87 -7.15
N THR A 68 -24.23 7.99 -6.91
CA THR A 68 -24.80 8.76 -5.81
C THR A 68 -25.43 7.83 -4.79
N GLY A 69 -24.93 7.80 -3.56
CA GLY A 69 -25.42 6.96 -2.47
C GLY A 69 -24.33 6.67 -1.44
N ASP A 70 -24.73 6.11 -0.31
CA ASP A 70 -23.85 5.86 0.84
C ASP A 70 -22.97 4.61 0.63
N VAL A 71 -22.04 4.70 -0.32
CA VAL A 71 -21.06 3.63 -0.60
C VAL A 71 -20.04 3.57 0.51
N THR A 72 -19.88 2.39 1.12
CA THR A 72 -18.92 2.14 2.21
C THR A 72 -17.71 1.32 1.77
N TYR A 73 -17.87 0.52 0.73
CA TYR A 73 -16.82 -0.21 0.03
C TYR A 73 -16.93 0.06 -1.46
N PHE A 74 -15.84 0.44 -2.09
CA PHE A 74 -15.78 0.66 -3.53
C PHE A 74 -14.57 -0.01 -4.13
N ASP A 75 -14.83 -0.98 -5.02
CA ASP A 75 -13.82 -1.65 -5.82
C ASP A 75 -14.02 -1.29 -7.29
N CYS A 76 -13.01 -0.63 -7.84
CA CYS A 76 -12.92 -0.24 -9.24
C CYS A 76 -11.60 -0.77 -9.88
N TYR A 77 -11.11 -1.90 -9.38
CA TYR A 77 -9.90 -2.55 -9.86
C TYR A 77 -9.93 -2.76 -11.39
N CYS A 78 -8.79 -2.46 -12.06
CA CYS A 78 -8.55 -2.80 -13.47
C CYS A 78 -9.60 -2.23 -14.45
N ASN A 79 -10.00 -0.96 -14.28
CA ASN A 79 -11.00 -0.30 -15.12
C ASN A 79 -10.45 0.82 -15.99
N GLN A 80 -9.11 0.98 -16.08
CA GLN A 80 -8.45 2.04 -16.85
C GLN A 80 -8.91 3.45 -16.42
N LEU A 81 -9.12 3.65 -15.10
CA LEU A 81 -9.54 4.93 -14.56
C LEU A 81 -8.39 5.93 -14.69
N THR A 82 -8.69 7.11 -15.20
CA THR A 82 -7.76 8.24 -15.32
C THR A 82 -7.99 9.31 -14.26
N ALA A 83 -9.18 9.33 -13.65
CA ALA A 83 -9.52 10.19 -12.52
C ALA A 83 -10.53 9.51 -11.60
N LEU A 84 -10.42 9.78 -10.30
CA LEU A 84 -11.35 9.31 -9.27
C LEU A 84 -11.53 10.44 -8.24
N ASP A 85 -12.75 10.95 -8.14
CA ASP A 85 -13.16 11.97 -7.18
C ASP A 85 -14.00 11.32 -6.08
N LEU A 86 -13.50 11.41 -4.86
CA LEU A 86 -14.08 10.87 -3.62
C LEU A 86 -14.37 11.96 -2.59
N THR A 87 -14.25 13.24 -2.96
CA THR A 87 -14.36 14.37 -2.04
C THR A 87 -15.71 14.45 -1.32
N HIS A 88 -16.72 13.79 -1.88
CA HIS A 88 -18.08 13.70 -1.31
C HIS A 88 -18.45 12.28 -0.84
N SER A 89 -17.47 11.41 -0.58
CA SER A 89 -17.68 10.00 -0.19
C SER A 89 -17.16 9.70 1.23
N ASN A 90 -17.63 10.46 2.21
CA ASN A 90 -17.16 10.39 3.60
C ASN A 90 -17.54 9.09 4.35
N ALA A 91 -18.45 8.29 3.80
CA ALA A 91 -18.84 7.00 4.37
C ALA A 91 -17.90 5.84 3.98
N LEU A 92 -16.92 6.09 3.11
CA LEU A 92 -16.05 5.07 2.55
C LEU A 92 -15.08 4.54 3.61
N THR A 93 -15.10 3.23 3.84
CA THR A 93 -14.21 2.54 4.79
C THR A 93 -13.14 1.71 4.09
N MET A 94 -13.41 1.26 2.87
CA MET A 94 -12.48 0.49 2.05
C MET A 94 -12.53 0.94 0.59
N LEU A 95 -11.35 1.17 0.01
CA LEU A 95 -11.19 1.55 -1.40
C LEU A 95 -10.21 0.60 -2.09
N VAL A 96 -10.63 0.01 -3.21
CA VAL A 96 -9.79 -0.75 -4.13
C VAL A 96 -9.79 -0.06 -5.49
N CYS A 97 -8.71 0.66 -5.78
CA CYS A 97 -8.53 1.36 -7.06
C CYS A 97 -7.23 0.94 -7.78
N SER A 98 -6.70 -0.24 -7.42
CA SER A 98 -5.47 -0.77 -8.01
C SER A 98 -5.63 -1.07 -9.51
N VAL A 99 -4.49 -1.10 -10.23
CA VAL A 99 -4.39 -1.41 -11.67
C VAL A 99 -5.26 -0.44 -12.50
N ASN A 100 -4.99 0.85 -12.31
CA ASN A 100 -5.62 1.93 -13.06
C ASN A 100 -4.55 2.89 -13.62
N GLN A 101 -4.95 4.09 -14.04
CA GLN A 101 -4.07 5.10 -14.64
C GLN A 101 -4.15 6.41 -13.84
N LEU A 102 -4.40 6.31 -12.51
CA LEU A 102 -4.58 7.47 -11.64
C LEU A 102 -3.23 8.16 -11.42
N THR A 103 -3.18 9.47 -11.66
CA THR A 103 -2.00 10.31 -11.41
C THR A 103 -2.11 11.09 -10.08
N ALA A 104 -3.31 11.19 -9.53
CA ALA A 104 -3.61 11.81 -8.24
C ALA A 104 -4.78 11.09 -7.56
N LEU A 105 -4.83 11.13 -6.23
CA LEU A 105 -5.91 10.58 -5.43
C LEU A 105 -6.08 11.47 -4.18
N ASP A 106 -7.19 12.19 -4.10
CA ASP A 106 -7.54 13.01 -2.94
C ASP A 106 -8.42 12.20 -1.98
N LEU A 107 -7.90 11.96 -0.78
CA LEU A 107 -8.55 11.20 0.29
C LEU A 107 -8.84 12.08 1.53
N SER A 108 -8.70 13.39 1.43
CA SER A 108 -8.81 14.33 2.55
C SER A 108 -10.17 14.27 3.26
N HIS A 109 -11.23 13.87 2.55
CA HIS A 109 -12.59 13.73 3.09
C HIS A 109 -12.98 12.29 3.49
N ASN A 110 -12.14 11.29 3.19
CA ASN A 110 -12.43 9.88 3.45
C ASN A 110 -11.86 9.44 4.82
N THR A 111 -12.19 10.18 5.87
CA THR A 111 -11.60 10.03 7.21
C THR A 111 -11.96 8.70 7.89
N ALA A 112 -13.00 7.99 7.41
CA ALA A 112 -13.39 6.67 7.90
C ALA A 112 -12.63 5.52 7.22
N LEU A 113 -11.69 5.82 6.29
CA LEU A 113 -10.99 4.81 5.52
C LEU A 113 -10.07 3.99 6.41
N THR A 114 -10.26 2.67 6.41
CA THR A 114 -9.46 1.69 7.14
C THR A 114 -8.56 0.87 6.22
N GLU A 115 -8.94 0.72 4.94
CA GLU A 115 -8.24 -0.09 3.95
C GLU A 115 -8.12 0.67 2.62
N LEU A 116 -6.89 0.79 2.11
CA LEU A 116 -6.59 1.42 0.84
C LEU A 116 -5.72 0.51 -0.03
N TYR A 117 -6.23 0.15 -1.21
CA TYR A 117 -5.53 -0.59 -2.25
C TYR A 117 -5.44 0.30 -3.48
N CYS A 118 -4.28 0.94 -3.70
CA CYS A 118 -4.04 1.84 -4.84
C CYS A 118 -2.79 1.48 -5.64
N SER A 119 -2.34 0.22 -5.53
CA SER A 119 -1.18 -0.30 -6.25
C SER A 119 -1.35 -0.24 -7.76
N ASN A 120 -0.23 -0.23 -8.53
CA ASN A 120 -0.24 -0.23 -9.99
C ASN A 120 -1.05 0.96 -10.55
N ASN A 121 -0.62 2.17 -10.21
CA ASN A 121 -1.12 3.44 -10.72
C ASN A 121 0.07 4.34 -11.11
N GLN A 122 -0.16 5.63 -11.29
CA GLN A 122 0.86 6.62 -11.66
C GLN A 122 0.95 7.75 -10.61
N LEU A 123 0.67 7.40 -9.33
CA LEU A 123 0.65 8.38 -8.23
C LEU A 123 2.07 8.86 -7.93
N THR A 124 2.27 10.17 -7.92
CA THR A 124 3.54 10.81 -7.55
C THR A 124 3.56 11.29 -6.10
N ALA A 125 2.39 11.46 -5.50
CA ALA A 125 2.17 11.82 -4.10
C ALA A 125 0.91 11.13 -3.57
N LEU A 126 0.85 10.90 -2.26
CA LEU A 126 -0.30 10.35 -1.57
C LEU A 126 -0.37 10.99 -0.17
N ASP A 127 -1.32 11.88 0.05
CA ASP A 127 -1.58 12.51 1.35
C ASP A 127 -2.57 11.65 2.15
N LEU A 128 -2.12 11.11 3.27
CA LEU A 128 -2.90 10.28 4.18
C LEU A 128 -3.09 10.93 5.56
N SER A 129 -2.78 12.21 5.70
CA SER A 129 -2.83 12.94 6.99
C SER A 129 -4.22 12.93 7.64
N HIS A 130 -5.28 12.81 6.84
CA HIS A 130 -6.66 12.76 7.33
C HIS A 130 -7.19 11.33 7.52
N ASN A 131 -6.48 10.30 7.08
CA ASN A 131 -6.93 8.90 7.11
C ASN A 131 -6.36 8.18 8.35
N THR A 132 -6.60 8.74 9.53
CA THR A 132 -5.99 8.29 10.79
C THR A 132 -6.45 6.90 11.25
N ALA A 133 -7.57 6.39 10.70
CA ALA A 133 -8.09 5.05 10.95
C ALA A 133 -7.45 3.97 10.05
N LEU A 134 -6.55 4.36 9.11
CA LEU A 134 -6.00 3.46 8.13
C LEU A 134 -5.15 2.38 8.80
N ALA A 135 -5.53 1.11 8.57
CA ALA A 135 -4.88 -0.07 9.11
C ALA A 135 -4.15 -0.90 8.04
N TRP A 136 -4.61 -0.83 6.79
CA TRP A 136 -4.02 -1.55 5.66
C TRP A 136 -3.79 -0.62 4.49
N LEU A 137 -2.52 -0.47 4.07
CA LEU A 137 -2.12 0.36 2.95
C LEU A 137 -1.33 -0.47 1.94
N TYR A 138 -1.85 -0.57 0.71
CA TYR A 138 -1.20 -1.19 -0.44
C TYR A 138 -1.07 -0.14 -1.54
N CYS A 139 0.16 0.38 -1.74
CA CYS A 139 0.47 1.44 -2.71
C CYS A 139 1.70 1.11 -3.58
N SER A 140 1.97 -0.19 -3.77
CA SER A 140 3.06 -0.67 -4.62
C SER A 140 2.93 -0.21 -6.07
N ASP A 141 4.03 -0.26 -6.82
CA ASP A 141 4.03 0.03 -8.27
C ASP A 141 3.39 1.39 -8.59
N ASN A 142 3.93 2.45 -7.97
CA ASN A 142 3.59 3.84 -8.20
C ASN A 142 4.87 4.67 -8.42
N GLN A 143 4.78 5.99 -8.35
CA GLN A 143 5.92 6.90 -8.55
C GLN A 143 6.14 7.78 -7.31
N LEU A 144 5.80 7.26 -6.12
CA LEU A 144 5.88 8.02 -4.86
C LEU A 144 7.34 8.31 -4.51
N THR A 145 7.66 9.59 -4.30
CA THR A 145 8.99 10.04 -3.86
C THR A 145 9.07 10.26 -2.35
N ALA A 146 7.92 10.42 -1.71
CA ALA A 146 7.77 10.54 -0.26
C ALA A 146 6.45 9.90 0.19
N LEU A 147 6.40 9.43 1.43
CA LEU A 147 5.20 8.87 2.06
C LEU A 147 5.24 9.23 3.55
N ASP A 148 4.41 10.17 3.96
CA ASP A 148 4.26 10.56 5.36
C ASP A 148 3.17 9.71 6.01
N LEU A 149 3.56 8.91 7.01
CA LEU A 149 2.69 8.01 7.77
C LEU A 149 2.57 8.42 9.25
N SER A 150 3.01 9.61 9.60
CA SER A 150 3.05 10.09 10.98
C SER A 150 1.67 10.14 11.67
N HIS A 151 0.60 10.29 10.87
CA HIS A 151 -0.79 10.33 11.34
C HIS A 151 -1.49 8.95 11.31
N ASN A 152 -0.91 7.94 10.65
CA ASN A 152 -1.53 6.63 10.44
C ASN A 152 -1.09 5.62 11.52
N THR A 153 -1.28 5.99 12.79
CA THR A 153 -0.79 5.21 13.95
C THR A 153 -1.47 3.86 14.13
N ALA A 154 -2.62 3.63 13.48
CA ALA A 154 -3.34 2.36 13.46
C ALA A 154 -2.81 1.36 12.42
N LEU A 155 -1.79 1.73 11.62
CA LEU A 155 -1.32 0.95 10.49
C LEU A 155 -0.71 -0.38 10.97
N LYS A 156 -1.22 -1.49 10.42
CA LYS A 156 -0.80 -2.87 10.68
C LYS A 156 -0.02 -3.47 9.53
N THR A 157 -0.42 -3.16 8.30
CA THR A 157 0.22 -3.63 7.08
C THR A 157 0.54 -2.44 6.19
N LEU A 158 1.80 -2.33 5.80
CA LEU A 158 2.31 -1.40 4.79
C LEU A 158 2.91 -2.19 3.64
N ASP A 159 2.37 -2.00 2.43
CA ASP A 159 2.92 -2.54 1.18
C ASP A 159 3.15 -1.40 0.19
N CYS A 160 4.42 -0.96 0.07
CA CYS A 160 4.83 0.16 -0.77
C CYS A 160 6.04 -0.14 -1.69
N PRO A 161 6.26 -1.38 -2.14
CA PRO A 161 7.38 -1.69 -3.03
C PRO A 161 7.25 -1.00 -4.40
N ASN A 162 8.36 -1.00 -5.17
CA ASN A 162 8.41 -0.42 -6.51
C ASN A 162 7.92 1.04 -6.54
N ASN A 163 8.54 1.88 -5.70
CA ASN A 163 8.35 3.32 -5.67
C ASN A 163 9.72 4.04 -5.74
N GLN A 164 9.77 5.32 -5.46
CA GLN A 164 10.99 6.13 -5.51
C GLN A 164 11.32 6.73 -4.13
N LEU A 165 10.95 6.03 -3.04
CA LEU A 165 11.14 6.51 -1.68
C LEU A 165 12.62 6.54 -1.31
N THR A 166 13.11 7.68 -0.87
CA THR A 166 14.48 7.84 -0.35
C THR A 166 14.54 7.81 1.17
N VAL A 167 13.41 8.10 1.83
CA VAL A 167 13.21 8.08 3.29
C VAL A 167 11.86 7.43 3.58
N LEU A 168 11.80 6.63 4.64
CA LEU A 168 10.56 6.07 5.18
C LEU A 168 10.66 6.10 6.72
N ASP A 169 9.91 6.99 7.35
CA ASP A 169 9.80 7.07 8.80
C ASP A 169 8.61 6.24 9.30
N LEU A 170 8.90 5.19 10.08
CA LEU A 170 7.92 4.29 10.67
C LEU A 170 7.80 4.46 12.18
N SER A 171 8.41 5.49 12.75
CA SER A 171 8.50 5.69 14.21
C SER A 171 7.14 5.83 14.89
N HIS A 172 6.11 6.27 14.17
CA HIS A 172 4.74 6.44 14.68
C HIS A 172 3.85 5.20 14.45
N ASN A 173 4.27 4.26 13.61
CA ASN A 173 3.45 3.11 13.19
C ASN A 173 3.74 1.88 14.07
N THR A 174 3.60 2.04 15.37
CA THR A 174 4.01 1.02 16.37
C THR A 174 3.16 -0.25 16.34
N ALA A 175 1.98 -0.21 15.71
CA ALA A 175 1.10 -1.37 15.51
C ALA A 175 1.46 -2.21 14.28
N LEU A 176 2.52 -1.82 13.52
CA LEU A 176 2.89 -2.46 12.27
C LEU A 176 3.37 -3.90 12.51
N THR A 177 2.72 -4.85 11.83
CA THR A 177 3.03 -6.28 11.86
C THR A 177 3.70 -6.75 10.58
N GLU A 178 3.39 -6.13 9.45
CA GLU A 178 3.89 -6.46 8.13
C GLU A 178 4.36 -5.19 7.41
N CYS A 179 5.59 -5.19 6.93
CA CYS A 179 6.16 -4.08 6.18
C CYS A 179 6.89 -4.58 4.94
N SER A 180 6.42 -4.16 3.77
CA SER A 180 7.10 -4.31 2.49
C SER A 180 7.41 -2.92 1.94
N CYS A 181 8.71 -2.59 1.85
CA CYS A 181 9.24 -1.36 1.25
C CYS A 181 10.34 -1.65 0.23
N SER A 182 10.29 -2.83 -0.38
CA SER A 182 11.27 -3.31 -1.34
C SER A 182 11.32 -2.46 -2.61
N GLU A 183 12.42 -2.56 -3.39
CA GLU A 183 12.56 -1.87 -4.68
C GLU A 183 12.24 -0.37 -4.56
N ASN A 184 12.94 0.28 -3.63
CA ASN A 184 12.94 1.72 -3.39
C ASN A 184 14.39 2.27 -3.39
N GLN A 185 14.62 3.45 -2.86
CA GLN A 185 15.93 4.08 -2.81
C GLN A 185 16.37 4.39 -1.37
N LEU A 186 15.91 3.57 -0.41
CA LEU A 186 16.16 3.79 1.01
C LEU A 186 17.64 3.53 1.34
N THR A 187 18.29 4.49 1.99
CA THR A 187 19.67 4.35 2.49
C THR A 187 19.70 3.97 3.96
N VAL A 188 18.64 4.25 4.70
CA VAL A 188 18.44 3.92 6.12
C VAL A 188 17.01 3.44 6.30
N LEU A 189 16.82 2.45 7.18
CA LEU A 189 15.52 1.99 7.64
C LEU A 189 15.60 1.70 9.14
N ASP A 190 14.91 2.51 9.95
CA ASP A 190 14.77 2.29 11.39
C ASP A 190 13.42 1.66 11.71
N VAL A 191 13.45 0.42 12.18
CA VAL A 191 12.27 -0.35 12.62
C VAL A 191 12.25 -0.59 14.13
N SER A 192 13.07 0.14 14.88
CA SER A 192 13.23 -0.04 16.34
C SER A 192 11.94 0.20 17.14
N LYS A 193 10.99 0.97 16.59
CA LYS A 193 9.68 1.23 17.20
C LYS A 193 8.61 0.22 16.80
N ASN A 194 8.84 -0.56 15.74
CA ASN A 194 7.88 -1.52 15.20
C ASN A 194 8.07 -2.90 15.82
N THR A 195 7.92 -2.97 17.14
CA THR A 195 8.26 -4.17 17.94
C THR A 195 7.31 -5.35 17.68
N ALA A 196 6.13 -5.10 17.10
CA ALA A 196 5.15 -6.11 16.70
C ALA A 196 5.45 -6.72 15.32
N LEU A 197 6.50 -6.25 14.61
CA LEU A 197 6.77 -6.64 13.24
C LEU A 197 7.11 -8.14 13.15
N THR A 198 6.34 -8.85 12.33
CA THR A 198 6.52 -10.28 12.04
C THR A 198 7.14 -10.53 10.67
N GLU A 199 6.90 -9.63 9.70
CA GLU A 199 7.40 -9.72 8.35
C GLU A 199 8.02 -8.40 7.91
N LEU A 200 9.25 -8.45 7.37
CA LEU A 200 9.96 -7.31 6.82
C LEU A 200 10.57 -7.66 5.47
N PHE A 201 10.09 -7.00 4.41
CA PHE A 201 10.63 -7.07 3.07
C PHE A 201 11.18 -5.71 2.67
N CYS A 202 12.52 -5.57 2.70
CA CYS A 202 13.24 -4.34 2.37
C CYS A 202 14.33 -4.56 1.32
N TYR A 203 14.19 -5.64 0.51
CA TYR A 203 15.15 -5.96 -0.55
C TYR A 203 15.15 -4.90 -1.67
N GLY A 204 16.21 -4.86 -2.48
CA GLY A 204 16.29 -3.91 -3.61
C GLY A 204 16.34 -2.45 -3.17
N ASN A 205 17.07 -2.14 -2.09
CA ASN A 205 17.29 -0.77 -1.60
C ASN A 205 18.80 -0.46 -1.55
N GLN A 206 19.18 0.60 -0.85
CA GLN A 206 20.57 1.03 -0.69
C GLN A 206 21.03 0.98 0.78
N LEU A 207 20.42 0.08 1.58
CA LEU A 207 20.71 -0.03 3.00
C LEU A 207 22.13 -0.51 3.23
N THR A 208 22.87 0.17 4.09
CA THR A 208 24.23 -0.21 4.50
C THR A 208 24.27 -0.94 5.84
N ALA A 209 23.20 -0.81 6.64
CA ALA A 209 23.00 -1.48 7.92
C ALA A 209 21.52 -1.73 8.16
N LEU A 210 21.21 -2.69 9.04
CA LEU A 210 19.85 -2.95 9.53
C LEU A 210 19.95 -3.56 10.93
N ASP A 211 19.30 -2.95 11.92
CA ASP A 211 19.24 -3.47 13.29
C ASP A 211 17.82 -3.97 13.62
N LEU A 212 17.71 -5.23 13.98
CA LEU A 212 16.45 -5.92 14.29
C LEU A 212 16.36 -6.31 15.78
N SER A 213 17.24 -5.78 16.63
CA SER A 213 17.32 -6.14 18.05
C SER A 213 16.04 -5.87 18.85
N LYS A 214 15.17 -5.01 18.33
CA LYS A 214 13.86 -4.70 18.94
C LYS A 214 12.68 -5.50 18.32
N ASN A 215 12.88 -6.14 17.17
CA ASN A 215 11.82 -6.82 16.43
C ASN A 215 11.76 -8.31 16.81
N THR A 216 11.51 -8.58 18.09
CA THR A 216 11.58 -9.95 18.66
C THR A 216 10.47 -10.90 18.17
N ALA A 217 9.45 -10.36 17.50
CA ALA A 217 8.37 -11.12 16.87
C ALA A 217 8.69 -11.55 15.43
N LEU A 218 9.78 -11.04 14.84
CA LEU A 218 10.08 -11.22 13.43
C LEU A 218 10.26 -12.71 13.07
N THR A 219 9.59 -13.13 11.99
CA THR A 219 9.60 -14.50 11.46
C THR A 219 10.08 -14.56 10.03
N TRP A 220 9.93 -13.48 9.28
CA TRP A 220 10.26 -13.44 7.86
C TRP A 220 11.01 -12.16 7.50
N LEU A 221 12.23 -12.32 7.00
CA LEU A 221 13.08 -11.23 6.58
C LEU A 221 13.58 -11.45 5.15
N ARG A 222 13.36 -10.47 4.28
CA ARG A 222 14.00 -10.38 2.97
C ARG A 222 14.69 -9.04 2.83
N CYS A 223 16.03 -9.04 2.81
CA CYS A 223 16.84 -7.83 2.72
C CYS A 223 17.97 -7.91 1.68
N TYR A 224 17.88 -8.86 0.73
CA TYR A 224 18.84 -8.98 -0.38
C TYR A 224 18.80 -7.72 -1.27
N GLY A 225 19.74 -7.57 -2.23
CA GLY A 225 19.78 -6.40 -3.11
C GLY A 225 20.03 -5.08 -2.37
N ASN A 226 20.79 -5.11 -1.25
CA ASN A 226 21.20 -3.93 -0.49
C ASN A 226 22.74 -3.80 -0.50
N GLN A 227 23.32 -3.03 0.41
CA GLN A 227 24.75 -2.79 0.51
C GLN A 227 25.31 -3.19 1.90
N ILE A 228 24.65 -4.13 2.59
CA ILE A 228 25.03 -4.58 3.94
C ILE A 228 26.18 -5.57 3.82
N LYS A 229 27.37 -5.23 4.34
CA LYS A 229 28.59 -6.02 4.20
C LYS A 229 29.57 -5.77 5.37
N GLY A 230 30.61 -6.61 5.43
CA GLY A 230 31.63 -6.49 6.48
C GLY A 230 31.04 -6.72 7.87
N GLU A 231 31.34 -5.83 8.82
CA GLU A 231 30.84 -5.95 10.18
C GLU A 231 29.33 -5.74 10.29
N GLU A 232 28.73 -4.99 9.37
CA GLU A 232 27.31 -4.68 9.42
C GLU A 232 26.43 -5.90 9.15
N ILE A 233 26.85 -6.81 8.25
CA ILE A 233 26.12 -8.07 8.05
C ILE A 233 26.19 -8.94 9.31
N THR A 234 27.33 -8.97 9.97
CA THR A 234 27.48 -9.71 11.24
C THR A 234 26.64 -9.10 12.36
N ARG A 235 26.50 -7.75 12.40
CA ARG A 235 25.61 -7.06 13.35
C ARG A 235 24.15 -7.39 13.06
N LEU A 236 23.74 -7.32 11.80
CA LEU A 236 22.39 -7.71 11.38
C LEU A 236 22.05 -9.13 11.83
N VAL A 237 22.91 -10.10 11.53
CA VAL A 237 22.66 -11.51 11.88
C VAL A 237 22.61 -11.71 13.40
N LYS A 238 23.45 -11.01 14.16
CA LYS A 238 23.41 -11.03 15.63
C LYS A 238 22.15 -10.39 16.19
N SER A 239 21.57 -9.38 15.51
CA SER A 239 20.32 -8.70 15.91
C SER A 239 19.07 -9.52 15.61
N LEU A 240 19.12 -10.55 14.77
CA LEU A 240 18.00 -11.45 14.53
C LEU A 240 17.49 -12.05 15.85
N PRO A 241 16.17 -12.13 16.06
CA PRO A 241 15.60 -12.76 17.24
C PRO A 241 16.00 -14.24 17.35
N ASP A 242 16.19 -14.68 18.59
CA ASP A 242 16.38 -16.10 18.88
C ASP A 242 15.06 -16.83 18.77
N ARG A 243 15.04 -17.90 17.99
CA ARG A 243 13.87 -18.71 17.68
C ARG A 243 14.08 -20.20 17.98
N THR A 244 15.09 -20.53 18.79
CA THR A 244 15.46 -21.94 19.08
C THR A 244 14.31 -22.76 19.64
N ASP A 245 13.40 -22.12 20.42
CA ASP A 245 12.21 -22.76 21.01
C ASP A 245 10.91 -22.43 20.23
N LYS A 246 11.02 -21.98 18.97
CA LYS A 246 9.89 -21.55 18.11
C LYS A 246 10.03 -22.20 16.73
N GLU A 247 9.01 -22.01 15.89
CA GLU A 247 9.15 -22.34 14.47
C GLU A 247 10.29 -21.55 13.82
N ALA A 248 10.99 -22.19 12.88
CA ALA A 248 12.09 -21.56 12.16
C ALA A 248 11.65 -20.29 11.42
N GLY A 249 12.45 -19.24 11.51
CA GLY A 249 12.26 -18.04 10.70
C GLY A 249 12.87 -18.22 9.31
N GLU A 250 12.40 -17.46 8.32
CA GLU A 250 13.00 -17.38 6.98
C GLU A 250 13.82 -16.09 6.83
N PHE A 251 15.08 -16.22 6.42
CA PHE A 251 15.99 -15.11 6.19
C PHE A 251 16.63 -15.20 4.80
N ILE A 252 16.24 -14.31 3.90
CA ILE A 252 16.84 -14.17 2.58
C ILE A 252 17.69 -12.91 2.57
N VAL A 253 19.00 -13.08 2.53
CA VAL A 253 20.01 -12.01 2.62
C VAL A 253 20.77 -11.81 1.34
N VAL A 254 20.91 -12.85 0.52
CA VAL A 254 21.47 -12.82 -0.84
C VAL A 254 20.51 -13.57 -1.75
N GLN A 255 20.37 -13.17 -2.99
CA GLN A 255 19.58 -13.85 -4.01
C GLN A 255 20.30 -13.80 -5.35
N GLU A 256 20.73 -14.95 -5.85
CA GLU A 256 21.32 -15.10 -7.17
C GLU A 256 20.21 -15.06 -8.29
N PRO A 257 20.49 -14.51 -9.48
CA PRO A 257 21.78 -14.07 -10.02
C PRO A 257 22.00 -12.54 -10.04
N ALA A 258 21.46 -11.77 -9.12
CA ALA A 258 21.60 -10.31 -9.13
C ALA A 258 23.01 -9.84 -8.75
N PRO A 259 23.49 -8.66 -9.24
CA PRO A 259 24.69 -8.02 -8.73
C PRO A 259 24.44 -7.60 -7.29
N GLU A 260 24.72 -8.49 -6.37
CA GLU A 260 24.37 -8.39 -4.97
C GLU A 260 25.35 -7.50 -4.21
N GLY A 261 24.82 -6.50 -3.52
CA GLY A 261 25.63 -5.63 -2.67
C GLY A 261 25.87 -6.20 -1.28
N ASN A 262 25.01 -7.07 -0.78
CA ASN A 262 25.18 -7.75 0.49
C ASN A 262 26.27 -8.81 0.39
N ARG A 263 27.00 -9.03 1.48
CA ARG A 263 28.01 -10.10 1.58
C ARG A 263 27.84 -10.84 2.91
N CYS A 264 27.30 -12.05 2.84
CA CYS A 264 27.10 -12.93 3.98
C CYS A 264 28.17 -14.03 3.99
N LEU A 265 28.95 -14.11 5.07
CA LEU A 265 29.97 -15.12 5.23
C LEU A 265 29.38 -16.41 5.82
N LYS A 266 30.09 -17.55 5.65
CA LYS A 266 29.68 -18.83 6.25
C LYS A 266 29.52 -18.74 7.78
N THR A 267 30.31 -17.90 8.43
CA THR A 267 30.20 -17.62 9.88
C THR A 267 28.88 -16.90 10.22
N ASP A 268 28.45 -15.96 9.40
CA ASP A 268 27.20 -15.23 9.61
C ASP A 268 26.00 -16.17 9.42
N VAL A 269 26.04 -17.00 8.38
CA VAL A 269 25.04 -18.06 8.15
C VAL A 269 24.96 -19.02 9.35
N ALA A 270 26.12 -19.40 9.95
CA ALA A 270 26.13 -20.27 11.12
C ALA A 270 25.50 -19.61 12.36
N ILE A 271 25.71 -18.30 12.56
CA ILE A 271 25.08 -17.55 13.66
C ILE A 271 23.55 -17.52 13.47
N ALA A 272 23.04 -17.23 12.27
CA ALA A 272 21.61 -17.19 12.00
C ALA A 272 20.97 -18.58 12.19
N LYS A 273 21.61 -19.64 11.67
CA LYS A 273 21.16 -21.04 11.87
C LYS A 273 21.13 -21.43 13.34
N GLY A 274 22.13 -20.96 14.14
CA GLY A 274 22.16 -21.17 15.59
C GLY A 274 20.99 -20.54 16.34
N LYS A 275 20.31 -19.57 15.71
CA LYS A 275 19.08 -18.91 16.22
C LYS A 275 17.81 -19.45 15.57
N ASN A 276 17.87 -20.60 14.91
CA ASN A 276 16.77 -21.25 14.20
C ASN A 276 16.20 -20.43 13.03
N TRP A 277 17.08 -19.89 12.18
CA TRP A 277 16.70 -19.26 10.92
C TRP A 277 17.10 -20.11 9.72
N ILE A 278 16.16 -20.31 8.78
CA ILE A 278 16.42 -20.87 7.46
C ILE A 278 17.03 -19.76 6.60
N VAL A 279 18.33 -19.88 6.30
CA VAL A 279 19.08 -18.84 5.58
C VAL A 279 19.21 -19.22 4.11
N LYS A 280 18.78 -18.31 3.23
CA LYS A 280 19.01 -18.37 1.79
C LYS A 280 20.08 -17.32 1.42
N VAL A 281 21.17 -17.78 0.85
CA VAL A 281 22.35 -17.00 0.43
C VAL A 281 22.78 -17.42 -0.96
#